data_1bed7d873989a0884e974c25edea87c9
#
_entry.id   1bed7d873989a0884e974c25edea87c9
#
_cell.length_a   1.000
_cell.length_b   1.000
_cell.length_c   1.000
_cell.angle_alpha   90.00
_cell.angle_beta   90.00
_cell.angle_gamma   90.00
#
_symmetry.space_group_name_H-M   'P 1'
#
loop_
_entity.id
_entity.type
_entity.pdbx_description
1 polymer ?
#
loop_
_entity_poly.entity_id
_entity_poly.type
_entity_poly.pdbx_seq_one_letter_code
_entity_poly.pdbx_strand_id
1 'polypeptide(L)'
;MISEKLQKAREFEQEQLSKISPEERPSFHVTGGTGWINDPNGFSYYNGEYHLFYQYHPYSNEWGPMHWGHLSSKDLLTWKRLPVVMAPEESYDNFGCFSGSALELSDGRHLLMYTGVGFVGDTPMANGELPTHQTQCIAVGDGVNYEKYENNPVITGDDIPEGGSKVDFRDPKIWKEDDGYFYSVISNMTDDGNSRILLYRSPDAFKWEYVTVLDHSDARLGKMWECPDFYEVDGKHVLVVSPMAMLPEGLKFHVGHSVIYLTGTYDKETHKFVREDVQPLDSGIDFYAPQSMLTPDGRRVMIAWMQAWPNSKFVPDGVKYFGQMTVPREINYRDGKLIQQPVREIENYRGELVEHHNVEITEETALDGISGRVLDMTVKLKVTDDLHKFTIKLAADDTYSSYITYDPAKEILNIDRSRSGYLYDILHSRDIRVKPVDGEVTLRILMDKFSVEIFINDGSQTATMVLFTPQDADQITFAAEGKAEISIDKYNLVF
;
A
#
# COMPACT_ATOMS: atom_id res chain seq x y z
N MET A 1 1.70 29.70 12.03
CA MET A 1 0.31 29.89 12.57
C MET A 1 -0.59 28.89 11.83
N ILE A 2 -1.41 28.11 12.54
CA ILE A 2 -2.32 27.13 11.90
C ILE A 2 -3.34 27.88 11.06
N SER A 3 -3.54 27.48 9.81
CA SER A 3 -4.52 28.10 8.92
C SER A 3 -5.96 27.75 9.30
N GLU A 4 -6.91 28.55 8.83
CA GLU A 4 -8.34 28.30 9.07
C GLU A 4 -8.82 26.96 8.50
N LYS A 5 -8.35 26.61 7.28
CA LYS A 5 -8.71 25.32 6.65
C LYS A 5 -8.14 24.12 7.41
N LEU A 6 -6.88 24.21 7.84
CA LEU A 6 -6.24 23.16 8.62
C LEU A 6 -6.91 23.01 10.00
N GLN A 7 -7.21 24.12 10.66
CA GLN A 7 -7.92 24.12 11.93
C GLN A 7 -9.31 23.46 11.80
N LYS A 8 -10.05 23.81 10.76
CA LYS A 8 -11.37 23.20 10.46
C LYS A 8 -11.28 21.69 10.24
N ALA A 9 -10.25 21.22 9.52
CA ALA A 9 -10.05 19.78 9.30
C ALA A 9 -9.78 19.03 10.63
N ARG A 10 -8.93 19.60 11.50
CA ARG A 10 -8.63 19.06 12.84
C ARG A 10 -9.86 19.01 13.74
N GLU A 11 -10.64 20.07 13.80
CA GLU A 11 -11.87 20.14 14.59
C GLU A 11 -12.92 19.15 14.09
N PHE A 12 -13.10 19.05 12.77
CA PHE A 12 -14.03 18.09 12.16
C PHE A 12 -13.63 16.64 12.47
N GLU A 13 -12.36 16.29 12.27
CA GLU A 13 -11.86 14.95 12.61
C GLU A 13 -12.09 14.62 14.08
N GLN A 14 -11.76 15.55 15.00
CA GLN A 14 -11.94 15.37 16.44
C GLN A 14 -13.41 15.12 16.81
N GLU A 15 -14.32 15.86 16.19
CA GLU A 15 -15.76 15.67 16.39
C GLU A 15 -16.25 14.30 15.90
N GLN A 16 -15.82 13.89 14.70
CA GLN A 16 -16.29 12.64 14.09
C GLN A 16 -15.68 11.41 14.78
N LEU A 17 -14.44 11.47 15.25
CA LEU A 17 -13.79 10.38 15.97
C LEU A 17 -14.62 9.86 17.15
N SER A 18 -15.29 10.74 17.87
CA SER A 18 -16.13 10.37 19.02
C SER A 18 -17.38 9.55 18.63
N LYS A 19 -17.73 9.50 17.34
CA LYS A 19 -18.92 8.83 16.79
C LYS A 19 -18.64 7.46 16.21
N ILE A 20 -17.36 7.04 16.19
CA ILE A 20 -16.91 5.76 15.61
C ILE A 20 -16.40 4.88 16.76
N SER A 21 -17.06 3.74 16.97
CA SER A 21 -16.63 2.83 18.03
C SER A 21 -15.38 2.03 17.61
N PRO A 22 -14.57 1.53 18.57
CA PRO A 22 -13.42 0.68 18.29
C PRO A 22 -13.80 -0.61 17.55
N GLU A 23 -15.01 -1.13 17.75
CA GLU A 23 -15.50 -2.33 17.08
C GLU A 23 -15.72 -2.10 15.57
N GLU A 24 -16.02 -0.86 15.17
CA GLU A 24 -16.16 -0.48 13.75
C GLU A 24 -14.80 -0.35 13.03
N ARG A 25 -13.66 -0.50 13.72
CA ARG A 25 -12.30 -0.37 13.18
C ARG A 25 -11.58 -1.70 13.12
N PRO A 26 -10.62 -1.87 12.18
CA PRO A 26 -9.64 -2.93 12.26
C PRO A 26 -8.90 -2.92 13.61
N SER A 27 -8.38 -4.06 14.02
CA SER A 27 -7.63 -4.19 15.28
C SER A 27 -6.20 -3.65 15.16
N PHE A 28 -5.55 -3.85 14.01
CA PHE A 28 -4.15 -3.47 13.79
C PHE A 28 -3.86 -2.79 12.44
N HIS A 29 -4.82 -2.77 11.51
CA HIS A 29 -4.64 -2.03 10.26
C HIS A 29 -5.00 -0.56 10.46
N VAL A 30 -4.19 0.32 9.86
CA VAL A 30 -4.40 1.76 9.89
C VAL A 30 -5.61 2.16 9.07
N THR A 31 -6.43 3.06 9.62
CA THR A 31 -7.53 3.75 8.93
C THR A 31 -7.46 5.25 9.16
N GLY A 32 -8.13 6.02 8.34
CA GLY A 32 -8.38 7.45 8.62
C GLY A 32 -9.15 7.68 9.92
N GLY A 33 -9.12 8.88 10.45
CA GLY A 33 -9.95 9.28 11.59
C GLY A 33 -11.44 9.18 11.26
N THR A 34 -11.77 9.66 10.08
CA THR A 34 -13.09 9.64 9.44
C THR A 34 -12.88 9.79 7.94
N GLY A 35 -13.92 9.77 7.13
CA GLY A 35 -13.84 10.06 5.70
C GLY A 35 -12.96 9.11 4.91
N TRP A 36 -12.33 9.60 3.86
CA TRP A 36 -11.55 8.85 2.88
C TRP A 36 -10.05 8.87 3.17
N ILE A 37 -9.38 7.72 2.98
CA ILE A 37 -7.91 7.64 2.83
C ILE A 37 -7.53 6.85 1.58
N ASN A 38 -6.39 7.21 0.98
CA ASN A 38 -5.70 6.40 -0.01
C ASN A 38 -4.21 6.31 0.33
N ASP A 39 -3.29 6.70 -0.54
CA ASP A 39 -1.86 6.45 -0.45
C ASP A 39 -1.23 6.71 0.91
N PRO A 40 -0.39 5.79 1.43
CA PRO A 40 0.53 6.11 2.51
C PRO A 40 1.55 7.14 2.04
N ASN A 41 1.83 8.12 2.89
CA ASN A 41 2.77 9.21 2.62
C ASN A 41 3.75 9.35 3.77
N GLY A 42 4.92 9.91 3.49
CA GLY A 42 5.86 10.32 4.52
C GLY A 42 6.23 9.22 5.52
N PHE A 43 6.16 7.94 5.12
CA PHE A 43 6.50 6.83 5.99
C PHE A 43 7.98 6.92 6.37
N SER A 44 8.27 7.19 7.65
CA SER A 44 9.58 7.60 8.13
C SER A 44 9.77 7.29 9.61
N TYR A 45 11.03 7.35 10.06
CA TYR A 45 11.36 7.31 11.49
C TYR A 45 11.89 8.68 11.91
N TYR A 46 11.31 9.25 12.96
CA TYR A 46 11.66 10.57 13.43
C TYR A 46 11.39 10.69 14.94
N ASN A 47 12.33 11.31 15.68
CA ASN A 47 12.22 11.51 17.13
C ASN A 47 11.88 10.26 17.95
N GLY A 48 12.38 9.08 17.53
CA GLY A 48 12.19 7.83 18.28
C GLY A 48 10.85 7.13 18.00
N GLU A 49 10.06 7.61 17.05
CA GLU A 49 8.80 7.00 16.62
C GLU A 49 8.76 6.82 15.10
N TYR A 50 8.02 5.83 14.63
CA TYR A 50 7.62 5.69 13.23
C TYR A 50 6.49 6.65 12.96
N HIS A 51 6.57 7.38 11.85
CA HIS A 51 5.54 8.31 11.39
C HIS A 51 4.95 7.79 10.09
N LEU A 52 3.63 7.82 9.99
CA LEU A 52 2.87 7.52 8.80
C LEU A 52 1.90 8.65 8.53
N PHE A 53 2.05 9.26 7.38
CA PHE A 53 1.06 10.18 6.84
C PHE A 53 0.25 9.45 5.76
N TYR A 54 -0.86 10.04 5.35
CA TYR A 54 -1.69 9.46 4.30
C TYR A 54 -2.54 10.52 3.60
N GLN A 55 -2.86 10.27 2.35
CA GLN A 55 -3.85 11.04 1.62
C GLN A 55 -5.18 10.97 2.34
N TYR A 56 -5.80 12.13 2.60
CA TYR A 56 -6.93 12.24 3.50
C TYR A 56 -7.98 13.24 3.05
N HIS A 57 -9.23 12.80 2.90
CA HIS A 57 -10.37 13.70 2.77
C HIS A 57 -11.29 13.52 3.98
N PRO A 58 -11.18 14.36 5.01
CA PRO A 58 -11.87 14.15 6.29
C PRO A 58 -13.39 14.27 6.20
N TYR A 59 -13.92 14.98 5.21
CA TYR A 59 -15.31 15.41 5.15
C TYR A 59 -16.27 14.44 4.45
N SER A 60 -15.75 13.45 3.71
CA SER A 60 -16.53 12.49 2.95
C SER A 60 -15.81 11.15 2.84
N ASN A 61 -16.56 10.06 2.70
CA ASN A 61 -16.02 8.72 2.38
C ASN A 61 -15.66 8.56 0.91
N GLU A 62 -15.78 9.61 0.11
CA GLU A 62 -15.38 9.68 -1.29
C GLU A 62 -14.10 10.50 -1.43
N TRP A 63 -13.33 10.20 -2.49
CA TRP A 63 -12.17 11.00 -2.84
C TRP A 63 -12.54 12.46 -3.06
N GLY A 64 -11.75 13.38 -2.58
CA GLY A 64 -12.01 14.82 -2.68
C GLY A 64 -10.74 15.65 -2.46
N PRO A 65 -10.86 16.92 -2.06
CA PRO A 65 -9.70 17.77 -1.81
C PRO A 65 -8.78 17.18 -0.73
N MET A 66 -7.62 16.66 -1.18
CA MET A 66 -6.71 15.91 -0.32
C MET A 66 -6.00 16.78 0.70
N HIS A 67 -6.08 16.34 1.93
CA HIS A 67 -5.28 16.75 3.08
C HIS A 67 -4.23 15.66 3.36
N TRP A 68 -3.37 15.84 4.33
CA TRP A 68 -2.56 14.77 4.91
C TRP A 68 -2.97 14.51 6.36
N GLY A 69 -3.45 13.28 6.62
CA GLY A 69 -3.63 12.75 7.97
C GLY A 69 -2.30 12.25 8.52
N HIS A 70 -2.22 11.97 9.84
CA HIS A 70 -0.96 11.65 10.50
C HIS A 70 -1.14 10.69 11.67
N LEU A 71 -0.22 9.74 11.77
CA LEU A 71 -0.10 8.76 12.84
C LEU A 71 1.35 8.59 13.28
N SER A 72 1.58 8.22 14.53
CA SER A 72 2.87 7.75 15.01
C SER A 72 2.76 6.40 15.72
N SER A 73 3.86 5.62 15.70
CA SER A 73 3.94 4.30 16.32
C SER A 73 5.33 4.05 16.87
N LYS A 74 5.43 3.22 17.91
CA LYS A 74 6.71 2.73 18.45
C LYS A 74 7.05 1.32 17.96
N ASP A 75 6.09 0.59 17.40
CA ASP A 75 6.17 -0.83 17.08
C ASP A 75 5.60 -1.18 15.69
N LEU A 76 5.23 -0.18 14.87
CA LEU A 76 4.64 -0.34 13.54
C LEU A 76 3.22 -0.96 13.52
N LEU A 77 2.66 -1.34 14.65
CA LEU A 77 1.37 -2.05 14.74
C LEU A 77 0.34 -1.29 15.57
N THR A 78 0.77 -0.65 16.66
CA THR A 78 -0.09 0.21 17.46
C THR A 78 0.15 1.67 17.11
N TRP A 79 -0.87 2.32 16.56
CA TRP A 79 -0.75 3.66 15.99
C TRP A 79 -1.52 4.69 16.80
N LYS A 80 -0.82 5.74 17.20
CA LYS A 80 -1.39 6.92 17.84
C LYS A 80 -1.76 7.95 16.76
N ARG A 81 -3.01 8.40 16.77
CA ARG A 81 -3.45 9.48 15.89
C ARG A 81 -2.87 10.82 16.33
N LEU A 82 -2.29 11.52 15.39
CA LEU A 82 -1.80 12.88 15.51
C LEU A 82 -2.67 13.84 14.70
N PRO A 83 -2.60 15.16 14.93
CA PRO A 83 -3.41 16.11 14.19
C PRO A 83 -3.16 16.08 12.67
N VAL A 84 -4.17 16.34 11.85
CA VAL A 84 -4.03 16.60 10.41
C VAL A 84 -2.93 17.64 10.20
N VAL A 85 -2.00 17.38 9.27
CA VAL A 85 -0.78 18.21 9.12
C VAL A 85 -0.85 19.22 8.00
N MET A 86 -1.61 18.94 6.92
CA MET A 86 -1.75 19.84 5.77
C MET A 86 -3.18 19.87 5.25
N ALA A 87 -3.59 21.04 4.79
CA ALA A 87 -4.84 21.29 4.08
C ALA A 87 -4.57 21.95 2.73
N PRO A 88 -5.43 21.77 1.70
CA PRO A 88 -5.30 22.43 0.41
C PRO A 88 -5.71 23.89 0.51
N GLU A 89 -4.76 24.83 0.55
CA GLU A 89 -5.03 26.24 0.90
C GLU A 89 -4.24 27.26 0.09
N GLU A 90 -3.04 26.91 -0.38
CA GLU A 90 -2.19 27.81 -1.13
C GLU A 90 -2.49 27.72 -2.64
N SER A 91 -2.14 28.74 -3.41
CA SER A 91 -2.42 28.76 -4.85
C SER A 91 -1.84 27.59 -5.63
N TYR A 92 -0.74 27.04 -5.16
CA TYR A 92 -0.06 25.87 -5.76
C TYR A 92 -0.64 24.52 -5.29
N ASP A 93 -1.52 24.50 -4.26
CA ASP A 93 -2.13 23.28 -3.75
C ASP A 93 -3.63 23.39 -3.42
N ASN A 94 -4.31 24.42 -3.90
CA ASN A 94 -5.71 24.69 -3.56
C ASN A 94 -6.72 23.68 -4.10
N PHE A 95 -6.31 22.78 -4.99
CA PHE A 95 -7.06 21.58 -5.38
C PHE A 95 -6.76 20.41 -4.44
N GLY A 96 -5.49 20.21 -4.04
CA GLY A 96 -5.11 19.11 -3.13
C GLY A 96 -3.62 19.09 -2.78
N CYS A 97 -3.33 18.61 -1.57
CA CYS A 97 -2.01 18.17 -1.16
C CYS A 97 -1.88 16.68 -1.50
N PHE A 98 -1.30 16.37 -2.69
CA PHE A 98 -1.18 15.00 -3.17
C PHE A 98 0.03 14.29 -2.56
N SER A 99 0.24 13.04 -2.98
CA SER A 99 1.20 12.13 -2.36
C SER A 99 2.65 12.63 -2.35
N GLY A 100 3.41 12.09 -1.43
CA GLY A 100 4.81 12.42 -1.22
C GLY A 100 5.42 11.66 -0.04
N SER A 101 6.60 12.08 0.39
CA SER A 101 7.44 11.36 1.34
C SER A 101 8.04 12.29 2.40
N ALA A 102 8.80 11.72 3.34
CA ALA A 102 9.41 12.47 4.43
C ALA A 102 10.84 12.01 4.73
N LEU A 103 11.62 12.89 5.32
CA LEU A 103 12.91 12.57 5.91
C LEU A 103 13.26 13.55 7.05
N GLU A 104 14.22 13.15 7.89
CA GLU A 104 14.81 14.03 8.88
C GLU A 104 15.96 14.83 8.24
N LEU A 105 15.94 16.15 8.45
CA LEU A 105 17.03 17.04 8.08
C LEU A 105 18.17 16.98 9.08
N SER A 106 19.37 17.37 8.65
CA SER A 106 20.56 17.38 9.52
C SER A 106 20.47 18.34 10.72
N ASP A 107 19.56 19.29 10.70
CA ASP A 107 19.26 20.18 11.82
C ASP A 107 18.18 19.64 12.78
N GLY A 108 17.71 18.40 12.54
CA GLY A 108 16.75 17.71 13.38
C GLY A 108 15.29 18.07 13.11
N ARG A 109 14.99 18.84 12.07
CA ARG A 109 13.60 19.08 11.63
C ARG A 109 13.11 17.94 10.74
N HIS A 110 11.80 17.67 10.77
CA HIS A 110 11.16 16.72 9.89
C HIS A 110 10.65 17.43 8.63
N LEU A 111 11.12 17.00 7.46
CA LEU A 111 10.73 17.54 6.16
C LEU A 111 9.75 16.60 5.47
N LEU A 112 8.64 17.15 5.00
CA LEU A 112 7.69 16.50 4.11
C LEU A 112 7.85 17.10 2.71
N MET A 113 8.04 16.26 1.69
CA MET A 113 8.00 16.67 0.29
C MET A 113 6.73 16.06 -0.33
N TYR A 114 5.89 16.89 -0.94
CA TYR A 114 4.58 16.51 -1.45
C TYR A 114 4.27 17.15 -2.80
N THR A 115 3.28 16.61 -3.49
CA THR A 115 2.79 17.24 -4.72
C THR A 115 1.67 18.22 -4.39
N GLY A 116 1.92 19.50 -4.63
CA GLY A 116 0.90 20.53 -4.65
C GLY A 116 0.15 20.51 -5.98
N VAL A 117 -1.19 20.42 -5.92
CA VAL A 117 -2.04 20.52 -7.10
C VAL A 117 -2.85 21.80 -7.02
N GLY A 118 -2.54 22.74 -7.90
CA GLY A 118 -3.18 24.05 -7.96
C GLY A 118 -3.99 24.25 -9.23
N PHE A 119 -5.11 24.99 -9.12
CA PHE A 119 -5.87 25.42 -10.29
C PHE A 119 -5.11 26.45 -11.14
N VAL A 120 -5.28 26.36 -12.45
CA VAL A 120 -4.68 27.28 -13.42
C VAL A 120 -5.77 28.01 -14.19
N GLY A 121 -6.01 29.27 -13.82
CA GLY A 121 -7.06 30.07 -14.41
C GLY A 121 -8.48 29.64 -14.00
N ASP A 122 -9.47 30.34 -14.54
CA ASP A 122 -10.88 30.22 -14.15
C ASP A 122 -11.76 29.65 -15.28
N THR A 123 -11.16 29.22 -16.39
CA THR A 123 -11.90 28.72 -17.56
C THR A 123 -11.94 27.20 -17.54
N PRO A 124 -13.13 26.59 -17.40
CA PRO A 124 -13.25 25.14 -17.44
C PRO A 124 -12.83 24.53 -18.78
N MET A 125 -12.25 23.36 -18.73
CA MET A 125 -11.97 22.49 -19.89
C MET A 125 -13.28 21.91 -20.48
N ALA A 126 -13.17 21.21 -21.59
CA ALA A 126 -14.34 20.61 -22.28
C ALA A 126 -15.12 19.60 -21.41
N ASN A 127 -14.51 19.00 -20.40
CA ASN A 127 -15.13 18.13 -19.42
C ASN A 127 -15.82 18.87 -18.25
N GLY A 128 -15.74 20.22 -18.22
CA GLY A 128 -16.30 21.06 -17.17
C GLY A 128 -15.42 21.26 -15.94
N GLU A 129 -14.23 20.64 -15.89
CA GLU A 129 -13.27 20.80 -14.80
C GLU A 129 -12.33 21.97 -15.07
N LEU A 130 -11.84 22.61 -14.00
CA LEU A 130 -10.78 23.60 -14.10
C LEU A 130 -9.43 22.91 -14.36
N PRO A 131 -8.57 23.48 -15.22
CA PRO A 131 -7.24 22.92 -15.43
C PRO A 131 -6.38 23.07 -14.17
N THR A 132 -5.49 22.09 -13.94
CA THR A 132 -4.58 22.04 -12.80
C THR A 132 -3.14 21.87 -13.26
N HIS A 133 -2.21 22.31 -12.41
CA HIS A 133 -0.78 21.97 -12.51
C HIS A 133 -0.35 21.20 -11.26
N GLN A 134 0.62 20.32 -11.44
CA GLN A 134 1.28 19.59 -10.38
C GLN A 134 2.72 20.09 -10.21
N THR A 135 3.06 20.41 -8.96
CA THR A 135 4.39 20.94 -8.58
C THR A 135 4.84 20.25 -7.29
N GLN A 136 6.15 20.23 -7.05
CA GLN A 136 6.63 19.64 -5.80
C GLN A 136 6.85 20.72 -4.76
N CYS A 137 6.35 20.46 -3.56
CA CYS A 137 6.30 21.38 -2.44
C CYS A 137 6.90 20.76 -1.20
N ILE A 138 7.28 21.61 -0.25
CA ILE A 138 7.87 21.20 1.03
C ILE A 138 7.07 21.78 2.19
N ALA A 139 6.91 21.00 3.23
CA ALA A 139 6.53 21.44 4.57
C ALA A 139 7.57 20.95 5.58
N VAL A 140 7.86 21.76 6.60
CA VAL A 140 8.86 21.43 7.62
C VAL A 140 8.22 21.54 9.00
N GLY A 141 8.54 20.59 9.88
CA GLY A 141 7.91 20.53 11.19
C GLY A 141 8.74 19.84 12.27
N ASP A 142 8.07 19.62 13.39
CA ASP A 142 8.63 19.04 14.62
C ASP A 142 8.12 17.61 14.90
N GLY A 143 7.45 16.99 13.94
CA GLY A 143 6.81 15.68 14.10
C GLY A 143 5.34 15.76 14.52
N VAL A 144 4.81 16.95 14.78
CA VAL A 144 3.40 17.16 15.14
C VAL A 144 2.77 18.29 14.32
N ASN A 145 3.47 19.42 14.22
CA ASN A 145 3.02 20.58 13.46
C ASN A 145 4.01 20.87 12.34
N TYR A 146 3.47 21.25 11.19
CA TYR A 146 4.23 21.53 9.98
C TYR A 146 3.84 22.87 9.41
N GLU A 147 4.81 23.57 8.85
CA GLU A 147 4.62 24.82 8.12
C GLU A 147 5.09 24.63 6.67
N LYS A 148 4.24 25.02 5.72
CA LYS A 148 4.60 25.01 4.29
C LYS A 148 5.75 25.99 4.06
N TYR A 149 6.72 25.57 3.26
CA TYR A 149 7.89 26.39 2.95
C TYR A 149 7.49 27.65 2.20
N GLU A 150 8.02 28.80 2.61
CA GLU A 150 7.61 30.11 2.07
C GLU A 150 7.93 30.30 0.58
N ASN A 151 8.92 29.56 0.06
CA ASN A 151 9.31 29.61 -1.34
C ASN A 151 8.80 28.39 -2.14
N ASN A 152 7.71 27.77 -1.73
CA ASN A 152 7.03 26.76 -2.53
C ASN A 152 6.42 27.37 -3.80
N PRO A 153 6.34 26.59 -4.90
CA PRO A 153 6.86 25.23 -5.09
C PRO A 153 8.38 25.21 -5.32
N VAL A 154 9.04 24.11 -4.93
CA VAL A 154 10.49 23.92 -5.07
C VAL A 154 10.91 23.22 -6.37
N ILE A 155 9.99 22.50 -7.03
CA ILE A 155 10.15 21.96 -8.38
C ILE A 155 8.84 22.25 -9.14
N THR A 156 8.97 22.86 -10.30
CA THR A 156 7.85 23.32 -11.11
C THR A 156 7.79 22.63 -12.47
N GLY A 157 6.78 22.93 -13.26
CA GLY A 157 6.68 22.45 -14.64
C GLY A 157 7.81 22.94 -15.56
N ASP A 158 8.56 23.97 -15.15
CA ASP A 158 9.70 24.49 -15.93
C ASP A 158 10.99 23.69 -15.68
N ASP A 159 11.01 22.88 -14.61
CA ASP A 159 12.12 21.99 -14.26
C ASP A 159 11.93 20.58 -14.87
N ILE A 160 10.83 20.32 -15.58
CA ILE A 160 10.55 19.07 -16.26
C ILE A 160 11.30 19.01 -17.58
N PRO A 161 12.05 17.93 -17.91
CA PRO A 161 12.70 17.79 -19.20
C PRO A 161 11.68 17.73 -20.35
N GLU A 162 12.11 18.12 -21.56
CA GLU A 162 11.29 18.21 -22.77
C GLU A 162 10.37 16.99 -22.97
N GLY A 163 9.15 17.23 -23.47
CA GLY A 163 8.13 16.21 -23.70
C GLY A 163 7.42 15.70 -22.44
N GLY A 164 7.53 16.40 -21.31
CA GLY A 164 6.87 16.03 -20.05
C GLY A 164 5.64 16.84 -19.72
N SER A 165 4.62 16.15 -19.20
CA SER A 165 3.36 16.74 -18.75
C SER A 165 3.55 17.57 -17.48
N LYS A 166 2.97 18.78 -17.46
CA LYS A 166 2.86 19.63 -16.26
C LYS A 166 1.63 19.28 -15.40
N VAL A 167 0.75 18.42 -15.90
CA VAL A 167 -0.48 17.98 -15.24
C VAL A 167 -0.26 16.63 -14.54
N ASP A 168 0.62 15.80 -15.09
CA ASP A 168 0.97 14.49 -14.54
C ASP A 168 2.45 14.49 -14.13
N PHE A 169 2.73 15.11 -12.97
CA PHE A 169 4.07 15.26 -12.40
C PHE A 169 3.97 15.22 -10.88
N ARG A 170 4.05 14.02 -10.27
CA ARG A 170 3.68 13.80 -8.87
C ARG A 170 4.45 12.72 -8.13
N ASP A 171 4.15 12.61 -6.85
CA ASP A 171 4.53 11.55 -5.92
C ASP A 171 6.05 11.52 -5.65
N PRO A 172 6.65 12.59 -5.11
CA PRO A 172 8.07 12.64 -4.84
C PRO A 172 8.46 11.68 -3.71
N LYS A 173 9.43 10.81 -3.97
CA LYS A 173 10.11 9.98 -2.95
C LYS A 173 11.50 10.50 -2.72
N ILE A 174 11.74 11.06 -1.53
CA ILE A 174 12.98 11.70 -1.12
C ILE A 174 13.83 10.79 -0.23
N TRP A 175 15.15 10.81 -0.42
CA TRP A 175 16.13 10.20 0.48
C TRP A 175 17.43 10.98 0.48
N LYS A 176 18.32 10.66 1.41
CA LYS A 176 19.68 11.22 1.50
C LYS A 176 20.69 10.14 1.20
N GLU A 177 21.70 10.43 0.37
CA GLU A 177 22.80 9.54 0.05
C GLU A 177 24.08 9.90 0.85
N ASP A 178 25.04 8.97 0.83
CA ASP A 178 26.32 9.11 1.51
C ASP A 178 27.23 10.19 0.89
N ASP A 179 26.95 10.61 -0.35
CA ASP A 179 27.63 11.71 -1.03
C ASP A 179 27.23 13.09 -0.48
N GLY A 180 26.26 13.10 0.45
CA GLY A 180 25.73 14.28 1.12
C GLY A 180 24.60 14.98 0.40
N TYR A 181 24.23 14.55 -0.81
CA TYR A 181 23.09 15.07 -1.53
C TYR A 181 21.78 14.39 -1.09
N PHE A 182 20.70 15.13 -1.24
CA PHE A 182 19.34 14.62 -1.23
C PHE A 182 18.94 14.28 -2.65
N TYR A 183 18.21 13.18 -2.81
CA TYR A 183 17.67 12.73 -4.09
C TYR A 183 16.16 12.58 -4.00
N SER A 184 15.49 12.75 -5.14
CA SER A 184 14.05 12.46 -5.24
C SER A 184 13.75 11.81 -6.58
N VAL A 185 12.99 10.72 -6.57
CA VAL A 185 12.33 10.20 -7.76
C VAL A 185 10.91 10.72 -7.81
N ILE A 186 10.47 11.14 -9.02
CA ILE A 186 9.16 11.75 -9.24
C ILE A 186 8.57 11.18 -10.53
N SER A 187 7.30 10.82 -10.47
CA SER A 187 6.54 10.34 -11.63
C SER A 187 6.19 11.47 -12.59
N ASN A 188 6.37 11.21 -13.88
CA ASN A 188 5.97 12.14 -14.92
C ASN A 188 5.41 11.40 -16.14
N MET A 189 4.31 11.86 -16.70
CA MET A 189 3.80 11.39 -17.98
C MET A 189 4.44 12.17 -19.12
N THR A 190 4.66 11.50 -20.23
CA THR A 190 5.18 12.12 -21.47
C THR A 190 4.07 12.41 -22.46
N ASP A 191 4.33 13.27 -23.43
CA ASP A 191 3.35 13.69 -24.46
C ASP A 191 2.87 12.53 -25.33
N ASP A 192 3.63 11.43 -25.43
CA ASP A 192 3.25 10.20 -26.13
C ASP A 192 2.36 9.26 -25.29
N GLY A 193 2.02 9.65 -24.06
CA GLY A 193 1.15 8.92 -23.14
C GLY A 193 1.81 7.78 -22.40
N ASN A 194 3.15 7.70 -22.38
CA ASN A 194 3.93 6.82 -21.52
C ASN A 194 4.31 7.53 -20.22
N SER A 195 4.81 6.77 -19.25
CA SER A 195 5.33 7.32 -18.01
C SER A 195 6.84 7.18 -17.93
N ARG A 196 7.44 8.09 -17.20
CA ARG A 196 8.86 8.03 -16.83
C ARG A 196 9.04 8.42 -15.37
N ILE A 197 10.11 7.94 -14.77
CA ILE A 197 10.54 8.32 -13.42
C ILE A 197 11.73 9.25 -13.57
N LEU A 198 11.56 10.48 -13.11
CA LEU A 198 12.58 11.50 -13.13
C LEU A 198 13.37 11.47 -11.82
N LEU A 199 14.69 11.57 -11.92
CA LEU A 199 15.58 11.72 -10.78
C LEU A 199 16.00 13.19 -10.66
N TYR A 200 15.81 13.72 -9.47
CA TYR A 200 16.30 15.05 -9.06
C TYR A 200 17.28 14.90 -7.90
N ARG A 201 18.15 15.89 -7.72
CA ARG A 201 19.04 15.99 -6.55
C ARG A 201 19.08 17.40 -5.99
N SER A 202 19.47 17.50 -4.72
CA SER A 202 19.55 18.77 -4.00
C SER A 202 20.70 18.73 -2.96
N PRO A 203 21.48 19.82 -2.79
CA PRO A 203 22.48 19.91 -1.72
C PRO A 203 21.86 20.18 -0.35
N ASP A 204 20.62 20.68 -0.27
CA ASP A 204 19.98 21.21 0.94
C ASP A 204 18.53 20.76 1.17
N ALA A 205 17.97 19.94 0.26
CA ALA A 205 16.58 19.50 0.18
C ALA A 205 15.58 20.63 -0.21
N PHE A 206 16.03 21.83 -0.50
CA PHE A 206 15.18 22.98 -0.87
C PHE A 206 15.41 23.46 -2.30
N LYS A 207 16.62 23.28 -2.85
CA LYS A 207 16.98 23.66 -4.21
C LYS A 207 17.28 22.43 -5.02
N TRP A 208 16.44 22.13 -5.98
CA TRP A 208 16.48 20.89 -6.74
C TRP A 208 16.97 21.11 -8.17
N GLU A 209 17.73 20.17 -8.69
CA GLU A 209 18.13 20.11 -10.08
C GLU A 209 17.78 18.76 -10.69
N TYR A 210 17.33 18.77 -11.94
CA TYR A 210 17.09 17.55 -12.70
C TYR A 210 18.41 16.84 -13.00
N VAL A 211 18.44 15.50 -12.83
CA VAL A 211 19.60 14.66 -13.08
C VAL A 211 19.42 13.83 -14.35
N THR A 212 18.41 12.96 -14.36
CA THR A 212 18.17 12.03 -15.48
C THR A 212 16.76 11.43 -15.44
N VAL A 213 16.37 10.78 -16.53
CA VAL A 213 15.29 9.78 -16.52
C VAL A 213 15.85 8.47 -15.95
N LEU A 214 15.34 8.06 -14.79
CA LEU A 214 15.79 6.82 -14.14
C LEU A 214 15.29 5.58 -14.88
N ASP A 215 14.00 5.57 -15.21
CA ASP A 215 13.34 4.51 -15.99
C ASP A 215 12.05 5.05 -16.64
N HIS A 216 11.46 4.28 -17.53
CA HIS A 216 10.24 4.65 -18.25
C HIS A 216 9.35 3.43 -18.54
N SER A 217 8.04 3.66 -18.65
CA SER A 217 7.09 2.64 -19.07
C SER A 217 7.19 2.37 -20.57
N ASP A 218 6.81 1.17 -20.96
CA ASP A 218 6.26 0.90 -22.28
C ASP A 218 4.73 0.71 -22.12
N ALA A 219 3.99 0.74 -23.22
CA ALA A 219 2.53 0.65 -23.19
C ALA A 219 1.98 -0.61 -22.47
N ARG A 220 2.78 -1.66 -22.28
CA ARG A 220 2.39 -2.91 -21.60
C ARG A 220 2.39 -2.74 -20.08
N LEU A 221 3.32 -1.96 -19.56
CA LEU A 221 3.50 -1.71 -18.12
C LEU A 221 2.68 -0.51 -17.62
N GLY A 222 1.61 -0.15 -18.31
CA GLY A 222 0.71 0.92 -17.91
C GLY A 222 1.12 2.30 -18.43
N LYS A 223 0.22 3.27 -18.25
CA LYS A 223 0.40 4.63 -18.77
C LYS A 223 1.07 5.55 -17.76
N MET A 224 0.45 5.75 -16.60
CA MET A 224 1.04 6.53 -15.51
C MET A 224 1.60 5.60 -14.46
N TRP A 225 2.83 5.80 -14.07
CA TRP A 225 3.48 5.13 -12.94
C TRP A 225 3.40 6.04 -11.73
N GLU A 226 2.49 5.78 -10.81
CA GLU A 226 2.32 6.57 -9.59
C GLU A 226 3.20 6.05 -8.46
N CYS A 227 3.43 6.87 -7.44
CA CYS A 227 4.07 6.53 -6.17
C CYS A 227 5.40 5.78 -6.33
N PRO A 228 6.39 6.34 -7.04
CA PRO A 228 7.68 5.67 -7.20
C PRO A 228 8.39 5.58 -5.85
N ASP A 229 9.01 4.41 -5.60
CA ASP A 229 9.87 4.19 -4.44
C ASP A 229 11.15 3.50 -4.91
N PHE A 230 12.31 4.16 -4.74
CA PHE A 230 13.60 3.67 -5.23
C PHE A 230 14.56 3.45 -4.07
N TYR A 231 15.09 2.24 -3.95
CA TYR A 231 15.96 1.85 -2.85
C TYR A 231 16.86 0.65 -3.19
N GLU A 232 17.86 0.44 -2.35
CA GLU A 232 18.66 -0.78 -2.34
C GLU A 232 18.22 -1.68 -1.19
N VAL A 233 18.11 -2.99 -1.45
CA VAL A 233 17.87 -4.04 -0.47
C VAL A 233 18.67 -5.28 -0.84
N ASP A 234 19.43 -5.82 0.13
CA ASP A 234 20.30 -7.01 -0.03
C ASP A 234 21.21 -6.93 -1.28
N GLY A 235 21.76 -5.74 -1.56
CA GLY A 235 22.65 -5.48 -2.70
C GLY A 235 21.95 -5.38 -4.05
N LYS A 236 20.61 -5.30 -4.09
CA LYS A 236 19.82 -5.14 -5.31
C LYS A 236 19.07 -3.82 -5.30
N HIS A 237 19.19 -3.05 -6.38
CA HIS A 237 18.36 -1.84 -6.56
C HIS A 237 16.98 -2.22 -7.06
N VAL A 238 15.99 -1.62 -6.44
CA VAL A 238 14.57 -1.85 -6.68
C VAL A 238 13.87 -0.52 -6.93
N LEU A 239 13.12 -0.45 -8.00
CA LEU A 239 12.16 0.62 -8.26
C LEU A 239 10.75 0.02 -8.15
N VAL A 240 9.97 0.48 -7.18
CA VAL A 240 8.55 0.15 -7.05
C VAL A 240 7.74 1.26 -7.70
N VAL A 241 6.71 0.91 -8.45
CA VAL A 241 5.76 1.86 -9.04
C VAL A 241 4.35 1.28 -9.04
N SER A 242 3.36 2.15 -9.08
CA SER A 242 1.93 1.80 -9.15
C SER A 242 1.36 2.20 -10.52
N PRO A 243 1.46 1.32 -11.55
CA PRO A 243 0.98 1.63 -12.89
C PRO A 243 -0.54 1.71 -12.97
N MET A 244 -1.03 2.75 -13.63
CA MET A 244 -2.41 2.84 -14.11
C MET A 244 -2.54 2.18 -15.49
N ALA A 245 -3.68 1.53 -15.73
CA ALA A 245 -4.04 0.98 -17.05
C ALA A 245 -3.01 -0.02 -17.63
N MET A 246 -2.50 -0.93 -16.79
CA MET A 246 -1.65 -2.03 -17.26
C MET A 246 -2.38 -2.94 -18.24
N LEU A 247 -1.66 -3.49 -19.20
CA LEU A 247 -2.14 -4.58 -20.04
C LEU A 247 -1.91 -5.93 -19.34
N PRO A 248 -2.85 -6.90 -19.46
CA PRO A 248 -2.69 -8.21 -18.84
C PRO A 248 -1.61 -9.02 -19.54
N GLU A 249 -0.83 -9.80 -18.76
CA GLU A 249 0.12 -10.79 -19.24
C GLU A 249 -0.10 -12.11 -18.49
N GLY A 250 -0.98 -12.96 -19.01
CA GLY A 250 -1.39 -14.20 -18.35
C GLY A 250 -1.89 -13.96 -16.93
N LEU A 251 -1.31 -14.65 -15.94
CA LEU A 251 -1.53 -14.46 -14.51
C LEU A 251 -0.43 -13.64 -13.82
N LYS A 252 0.59 -13.21 -14.59
CA LYS A 252 1.67 -12.39 -14.03
C LYS A 252 1.21 -10.96 -13.76
N PHE A 253 0.59 -10.34 -14.75
CA PHE A 253 0.04 -8.99 -14.63
C PHE A 253 -1.44 -8.99 -14.95
N HIS A 254 -2.22 -8.38 -14.09
CA HIS A 254 -3.66 -8.19 -14.30
C HIS A 254 -3.93 -6.88 -15.02
N VAL A 255 -5.08 -6.79 -15.70
CA VAL A 255 -5.53 -5.56 -16.35
C VAL A 255 -5.88 -4.48 -15.31
N GLY A 256 -5.55 -3.23 -15.62
CA GLY A 256 -5.95 -2.07 -14.84
C GLY A 256 -4.87 -1.52 -13.92
N HIS A 257 -5.25 -1.09 -12.72
CA HIS A 257 -4.30 -0.57 -11.73
C HIS A 257 -3.59 -1.74 -11.04
N SER A 258 -2.29 -1.63 -10.88
CA SER A 258 -1.46 -2.69 -10.30
C SER A 258 -0.29 -2.07 -9.55
N VAL A 259 0.49 -2.87 -8.86
CA VAL A 259 1.79 -2.48 -8.32
C VAL A 259 2.84 -3.46 -8.80
N ILE A 260 3.91 -2.92 -9.34
CA ILE A 260 5.06 -3.70 -9.84
C ILE A 260 6.34 -3.23 -9.18
N TYR A 261 7.31 -4.14 -9.11
CA TYR A 261 8.69 -3.78 -8.80
C TYR A 261 9.61 -4.16 -9.96
N LEU A 262 10.58 -3.30 -10.20
CA LEU A 262 11.61 -3.46 -11.20
C LEU A 262 12.93 -3.64 -10.47
N THR A 263 13.64 -4.72 -10.74
CA THR A 263 15.00 -4.93 -10.21
C THR A 263 16.02 -4.57 -11.25
N GLY A 264 17.17 -4.10 -10.80
CA GLY A 264 18.23 -3.71 -11.72
C GLY A 264 19.54 -3.37 -11.04
N THR A 265 20.45 -2.89 -11.84
CA THR A 265 21.75 -2.35 -11.41
C THR A 265 21.71 -0.83 -11.52
N TYR A 266 22.15 -0.13 -10.48
CA TYR A 266 22.25 1.33 -10.49
C TYR A 266 23.70 1.77 -10.32
N ASP A 267 24.16 2.59 -11.25
CA ASP A 267 25.46 3.20 -11.21
C ASP A 267 25.34 4.62 -10.60
N LYS A 268 25.89 4.78 -9.38
CA LYS A 268 25.80 6.03 -8.62
C LYS A 268 26.61 7.20 -9.23
N GLU A 269 27.62 6.92 -10.07
CA GLU A 269 28.43 7.98 -10.71
C GLU A 269 27.71 8.57 -11.93
N THR A 270 27.08 7.72 -12.71
CA THR A 270 26.35 8.10 -13.93
C THR A 270 24.84 8.27 -13.73
N HIS A 271 24.35 7.91 -12.56
CA HIS A 271 22.92 7.85 -12.21
C HIS A 271 22.07 7.02 -13.16
N LYS A 272 22.68 5.96 -13.72
CA LYS A 272 22.02 5.09 -14.69
C LYS A 272 21.47 3.85 -13.98
N PHE A 273 20.16 3.64 -14.08
CA PHE A 273 19.50 2.40 -13.71
C PHE A 273 19.33 1.52 -14.96
N VAL A 274 19.73 0.25 -14.85
CA VAL A 274 19.54 -0.75 -15.91
C VAL A 274 18.61 -1.81 -15.40
N ARG A 275 17.37 -1.78 -15.86
CA ARG A 275 16.32 -2.74 -15.51
C ARG A 275 16.71 -4.15 -15.96
N GLU A 276 16.56 -5.13 -15.10
CA GLU A 276 16.84 -6.54 -15.36
C GLU A 276 15.56 -7.38 -15.38
N ASP A 277 14.63 -7.13 -14.44
CA ASP A 277 13.37 -7.86 -14.31
C ASP A 277 12.23 -6.97 -13.85
N VAL A 278 10.99 -7.41 -14.09
CA VAL A 278 9.75 -6.76 -13.66
C VAL A 278 8.80 -7.82 -13.10
N GLN A 279 8.33 -7.64 -11.88
CA GLN A 279 7.43 -8.57 -11.21
C GLN A 279 6.26 -7.82 -10.52
N PRO A 280 5.09 -8.47 -10.30
CA PRO A 280 4.04 -7.92 -9.48
C PRO A 280 4.51 -7.89 -8.01
N LEU A 281 4.17 -6.82 -7.29
CA LEU A 281 4.49 -6.68 -5.88
C LEU A 281 3.45 -7.37 -5.00
N ASP A 282 2.18 -7.27 -5.34
CA ASP A 282 1.07 -8.00 -4.72
C ASP A 282 0.14 -8.52 -5.83
N SER A 283 -0.35 -9.74 -5.69
CA SER A 283 -1.21 -10.40 -6.67
C SER A 283 -2.68 -10.42 -6.25
N GLY A 284 -3.02 -9.74 -5.17
CA GLY A 284 -4.39 -9.67 -4.64
C GLY A 284 -5.27 -8.66 -5.35
N ILE A 285 -6.40 -8.37 -4.71
CA ILE A 285 -7.47 -7.52 -5.25
C ILE A 285 -7.28 -6.06 -4.84
N ASP A 286 -6.82 -5.83 -3.60
CA ASP A 286 -6.79 -4.53 -2.95
C ASP A 286 -5.39 -4.19 -2.44
N PHE A 287 -4.56 -3.68 -3.32
CA PHE A 287 -3.20 -3.24 -2.99
C PHE A 287 -2.74 -2.16 -3.98
N TYR A 288 -2.35 -0.97 -3.48
CA TYR A 288 -1.90 0.12 -4.33
C TYR A 288 -0.98 1.10 -3.57
N ALA A 289 -0.19 1.88 -4.31
CA ALA A 289 0.60 3.02 -3.83
C ALA A 289 1.50 2.70 -2.63
N PRO A 290 2.29 1.60 -2.59
CA PRO A 290 3.15 1.30 -1.46
C PRO A 290 4.24 2.35 -1.28
N GLN A 291 4.61 2.58 -0.02
CA GLN A 291 5.78 3.38 0.34
C GLN A 291 6.61 2.63 1.37
N SER A 292 7.94 2.66 1.22
CA SER A 292 8.86 2.02 2.14
C SER A 292 9.78 2.99 2.86
N MET A 293 10.35 2.55 3.97
CA MET A 293 11.39 3.25 4.70
C MET A 293 12.45 2.27 5.19
N LEU A 294 13.66 2.78 5.46
CA LEU A 294 14.69 2.06 6.19
C LEU A 294 14.52 2.34 7.70
N THR A 295 14.34 1.29 8.49
CA THR A 295 14.22 1.40 9.94
C THR A 295 15.57 1.63 10.61
N PRO A 296 15.62 2.12 11.86
CA PRO A 296 16.88 2.30 12.58
C PRO A 296 17.69 1.01 12.78
N ASP A 297 17.04 -0.15 12.78
CA ASP A 297 17.69 -1.47 12.88
C ASP A 297 18.07 -2.06 11.51
N GLY A 298 17.95 -1.28 10.43
CA GLY A 298 18.42 -1.63 9.09
C GLY A 298 17.43 -2.45 8.24
N ARG A 299 16.21 -2.69 8.70
CA ARG A 299 15.17 -3.35 7.90
C ARG A 299 14.55 -2.38 6.88
N ARG A 300 14.24 -2.86 5.69
CA ARG A 300 13.34 -2.16 4.77
C ARG A 300 11.91 -2.58 5.11
N VAL A 301 11.07 -1.60 5.48
CA VAL A 301 9.65 -1.83 5.81
C VAL A 301 8.78 -1.04 4.87
N MET A 302 7.73 -1.67 4.35
CA MET A 302 6.78 -1.11 3.39
C MET A 302 5.37 -1.17 3.95
N ILE A 303 4.55 -0.19 3.60
CA ILE A 303 3.10 -0.15 3.84
C ILE A 303 2.41 0.32 2.57
N ALA A 304 1.19 -0.17 2.29
CA ALA A 304 0.43 0.18 1.09
C ALA A 304 -1.02 0.53 1.41
N TRP A 305 -1.68 1.22 0.52
CA TRP A 305 -3.14 1.38 0.56
C TRP A 305 -3.79 0.03 0.23
N MET A 306 -4.58 -0.47 1.16
CA MET A 306 -5.33 -1.72 1.02
C MET A 306 -6.67 -1.42 0.36
N GLN A 307 -6.60 -1.08 -0.90
CA GLN A 307 -7.66 -0.86 -1.86
C GLN A 307 -7.04 -0.75 -3.27
N ALA A 308 -7.89 -0.67 -4.27
CA ALA A 308 -7.50 -0.29 -5.62
C ALA A 308 -8.57 0.64 -6.20
N TRP A 309 -8.17 1.58 -7.04
CA TRP A 309 -9.06 2.62 -7.60
C TRP A 309 -10.39 2.07 -8.20
N PRO A 310 -10.39 0.95 -8.96
CA PRO A 310 -11.65 0.42 -9.50
C PRO A 310 -12.64 -0.02 -8.43
N ASN A 311 -12.14 -0.54 -7.30
CA ASN A 311 -12.97 -1.08 -6.21
C ASN A 311 -13.44 0.02 -5.24
N SER A 312 -12.71 1.13 -5.17
CA SER A 312 -12.95 2.21 -4.21
C SER A 312 -14.13 3.13 -4.56
N LYS A 313 -14.74 2.94 -5.73
CA LYS A 313 -15.91 3.73 -6.16
C LYS A 313 -17.20 3.39 -5.40
N PHE A 314 -17.21 2.27 -4.70
CA PHE A 314 -18.38 1.74 -4.02
C PHE A 314 -18.09 1.60 -2.54
N VAL A 315 -18.48 2.60 -1.78
CA VAL A 315 -18.36 2.61 -0.33
C VAL A 315 -19.58 1.90 0.26
N PRO A 316 -19.41 0.91 1.15
CA PRO A 316 -20.53 0.24 1.79
C PRO A 316 -21.38 1.21 2.61
N ASP A 317 -22.72 0.98 2.63
CA ASP A 317 -23.64 1.80 3.38
C ASP A 317 -23.32 1.80 4.89
N GLY A 318 -23.41 2.96 5.51
CA GLY A 318 -23.29 3.13 6.95
C GLY A 318 -21.85 3.21 7.48
N VAL A 319 -20.82 3.02 6.66
CA VAL A 319 -19.43 3.24 7.09
C VAL A 319 -19.15 4.74 7.27
N LYS A 320 -18.35 5.06 8.29
CA LYS A 320 -18.01 6.43 8.66
C LYS A 320 -16.61 6.84 8.21
N TYR A 321 -15.83 5.89 7.71
CA TYR A 321 -14.52 6.07 7.07
C TYR A 321 -14.36 5.04 5.96
N PHE A 322 -13.52 5.31 5.00
CA PHE A 322 -13.24 4.39 3.90
C PHE A 322 -11.76 4.38 3.54
N GLY A 323 -11.24 3.18 3.33
CA GLY A 323 -9.83 2.91 3.11
C GLY A 323 -9.10 2.48 4.37
N GLN A 324 -8.13 1.60 4.18
CA GLN A 324 -7.21 1.13 5.22
C GLN A 324 -5.84 0.85 4.61
N MET A 325 -4.79 0.76 5.45
CA MET A 325 -3.46 0.36 5.02
C MET A 325 -3.27 -1.14 5.23
N THR A 326 -2.31 -1.74 4.51
CA THR A 326 -1.82 -3.10 4.80
C THR A 326 -1.13 -3.15 6.16
N VAL A 327 -0.90 -4.36 6.68
CA VAL A 327 0.12 -4.51 7.72
C VAL A 327 1.46 -3.99 7.18
N PRO A 328 2.30 -3.33 7.97
CA PRO A 328 3.66 -3.06 7.56
C PRO A 328 4.42 -4.36 7.27
N ARG A 329 5.15 -4.42 6.15
CA ARG A 329 5.84 -5.61 5.66
C ARG A 329 7.35 -5.40 5.62
N GLU A 330 8.11 -6.32 6.18
CA GLU A 330 9.57 -6.40 5.98
C GLU A 330 9.86 -6.88 4.58
N ILE A 331 10.79 -6.21 3.89
CA ILE A 331 11.18 -6.49 2.52
C ILE A 331 12.63 -6.97 2.51
N ASN A 332 12.87 -8.11 1.90
CA ASN A 332 14.19 -8.65 1.63
C ASN A 332 14.29 -9.04 0.14
N TYR A 333 15.51 -9.18 -0.38
CA TYR A 333 15.72 -9.70 -1.72
C TYR A 333 16.49 -11.01 -1.67
N ARG A 334 15.87 -12.09 -2.13
CA ARG A 334 16.46 -13.42 -2.11
C ARG A 334 16.01 -14.22 -3.34
N ASP A 335 16.93 -14.98 -3.93
CA ASP A 335 16.67 -15.88 -5.06
C ASP A 335 15.98 -15.19 -6.26
N GLY A 336 16.38 -13.94 -6.54
CA GLY A 336 15.84 -13.15 -7.64
C GLY A 336 14.47 -12.51 -7.39
N LYS A 337 13.97 -12.52 -6.16
CA LYS A 337 12.64 -11.99 -5.81
C LYS A 337 12.66 -11.12 -4.55
N LEU A 338 11.73 -10.18 -4.48
CA LEU A 338 11.37 -9.55 -3.21
C LEU A 338 10.57 -10.55 -2.37
N ILE A 339 10.99 -10.73 -1.15
CA ILE A 339 10.33 -11.52 -0.14
C ILE A 339 9.67 -10.55 0.84
N GLN A 340 8.38 -10.75 1.08
CA GLN A 340 7.57 -9.91 1.95
C GLN A 340 7.08 -10.72 3.15
N GLN A 341 7.29 -10.21 4.34
CA GLN A 341 6.75 -10.79 5.58
C GLN A 341 6.09 -9.69 6.39
N PRO A 342 5.05 -9.99 7.17
CA PRO A 342 4.59 -9.03 8.16
C PRO A 342 5.76 -8.64 9.07
N VAL A 343 5.78 -7.38 9.52
CA VAL A 343 6.80 -6.97 10.49
C VAL A 343 6.81 -7.92 11.68
N ARG A 344 8.01 -8.27 12.13
CA ARG A 344 8.22 -9.28 13.21
C ARG A 344 7.55 -8.92 14.52
N GLU A 345 7.27 -7.65 14.74
CA GLU A 345 6.58 -7.12 15.90
C GLU A 345 5.18 -7.72 16.08
N ILE A 346 4.55 -8.24 15.01
CA ILE A 346 3.24 -8.93 15.06
C ILE A 346 3.27 -10.13 16.02
N GLU A 347 4.43 -10.76 16.20
CA GLU A 347 4.59 -11.92 17.07
C GLU A 347 4.39 -11.58 18.55
N ASN A 348 4.62 -10.30 18.94
CA ASN A 348 4.39 -9.82 20.30
C ASN A 348 2.89 -9.79 20.67
N TYR A 349 2.03 -9.84 19.66
CA TYR A 349 0.57 -9.81 19.82
C TYR A 349 -0.09 -11.17 19.68
N ARG A 350 0.70 -12.24 19.46
CA ARG A 350 0.22 -13.61 19.39
C ARG A 350 -0.23 -14.08 20.78
N GLY A 351 -1.47 -14.60 20.84
CA GLY A 351 -2.01 -15.32 21.98
C GLY A 351 -1.53 -16.77 22.02
N GLU A 352 -2.37 -17.66 22.56
CA GLU A 352 -2.06 -19.09 22.64
C GLU A 352 -2.02 -19.73 21.24
N LEU A 353 -1.02 -20.61 21.03
CA LEU A 353 -0.89 -21.39 19.81
C LEU A 353 -1.96 -22.50 19.78
N VAL A 354 -2.66 -22.59 18.66
CA VAL A 354 -3.49 -23.75 18.29
C VAL A 354 -2.82 -24.43 17.11
N GLU A 355 -2.45 -25.69 17.26
CA GLU A 355 -1.73 -26.44 16.23
C GLU A 355 -2.43 -27.75 15.85
N HIS A 356 -2.36 -28.08 14.57
CA HIS A 356 -2.79 -29.35 14.01
C HIS A 356 -1.74 -29.84 13.02
N HIS A 357 -1.33 -31.11 13.14
CA HIS A 357 -0.26 -31.66 12.30
C HIS A 357 -0.76 -32.83 11.46
N ASN A 358 -0.41 -32.82 10.17
CA ASN A 358 -0.68 -33.90 9.22
C ASN A 358 -2.16 -34.36 9.22
N VAL A 359 -3.06 -33.39 9.27
CA VAL A 359 -4.51 -33.66 9.24
C VAL A 359 -4.92 -33.99 7.82
N GLU A 360 -5.62 -35.12 7.68
CA GLU A 360 -6.22 -35.54 6.42
C GLU A 360 -7.59 -34.86 6.24
N ILE A 361 -7.78 -34.21 5.11
CA ILE A 361 -9.03 -33.54 4.71
C ILE A 361 -9.56 -34.22 3.44
N THR A 362 -10.78 -34.74 3.50
CA THR A 362 -11.48 -35.39 2.38
C THR A 362 -12.87 -34.80 2.13
N GLU A 363 -13.40 -34.06 3.11
CA GLU A 363 -14.69 -33.35 3.05
C GLU A 363 -14.56 -32.00 3.79
N GLU A 364 -15.58 -31.14 3.73
CA GLU A 364 -15.56 -29.88 4.47
C GLU A 364 -15.51 -30.13 5.99
N THR A 365 -14.43 -29.69 6.61
CA THR A 365 -14.07 -29.99 7.99
C THR A 365 -13.72 -28.71 8.75
N ALA A 366 -14.36 -28.50 9.90
CA ALA A 366 -13.90 -27.53 10.90
C ALA A 366 -12.91 -28.23 11.85
N LEU A 367 -11.84 -27.53 12.24
CA LEU A 367 -10.86 -28.03 13.20
C LEU A 367 -11.00 -27.29 14.53
N ASP A 368 -10.81 -28.02 15.64
CA ASP A 368 -10.96 -27.42 16.95
C ASP A 368 -10.02 -26.25 17.20
N GLY A 369 -10.56 -25.16 17.71
CA GLY A 369 -9.80 -23.90 17.93
C GLY A 369 -9.45 -23.11 16.68
N ILE A 370 -9.80 -23.56 15.47
CA ILE A 370 -9.55 -22.84 14.21
C ILE A 370 -10.79 -22.06 13.81
N SER A 371 -10.91 -20.85 14.32
CA SER A 371 -11.95 -19.86 14.00
C SER A 371 -11.46 -18.47 14.37
N GLY A 372 -12.24 -17.42 14.08
CA GLY A 372 -11.96 -16.04 14.47
C GLY A 372 -11.74 -15.10 13.31
N ARG A 373 -11.62 -13.80 13.63
CA ARG A 373 -11.47 -12.70 12.67
C ARG A 373 -10.13 -11.95 12.79
N VAL A 374 -9.47 -12.02 13.95
CA VAL A 374 -8.21 -11.32 14.22
C VAL A 374 -7.15 -12.37 14.57
N LEU A 375 -6.38 -12.79 13.54
CA LEU A 375 -5.50 -13.94 13.67
C LEU A 375 -4.28 -13.90 12.72
N ASP A 376 -3.27 -14.69 13.09
CA ASP A 376 -2.09 -15.05 12.30
C ASP A 376 -2.08 -16.58 12.19
N MET A 377 -2.33 -17.11 10.98
CA MET A 377 -2.46 -18.54 10.74
C MET A 377 -1.54 -18.96 9.60
N THR A 378 -0.75 -19.99 9.83
CA THR A 378 0.04 -20.66 8.78
C THR A 378 -0.57 -22.00 8.43
N VAL A 379 -0.89 -22.21 7.17
CA VAL A 379 -1.36 -23.48 6.62
C VAL A 379 -0.32 -24.03 5.66
N LYS A 380 0.16 -25.25 5.92
CA LYS A 380 1.07 -25.99 5.06
C LYS A 380 0.29 -27.11 4.39
N LEU A 381 0.21 -27.07 3.07
CA LEU A 381 -0.51 -28.04 2.24
C LEU A 381 0.49 -28.90 1.49
N LYS A 382 0.49 -30.20 1.73
CA LYS A 382 1.23 -31.17 0.92
C LYS A 382 0.52 -31.39 -0.41
N VAL A 383 1.25 -31.22 -1.50
CA VAL A 383 0.76 -31.43 -2.86
C VAL A 383 1.09 -32.86 -3.29
N THR A 384 0.07 -33.70 -3.41
CA THR A 384 0.17 -35.12 -3.80
C THR A 384 -0.67 -35.40 -5.02
N ASP A 385 -0.47 -36.56 -5.64
CA ASP A 385 -1.26 -36.98 -6.82
C ASP A 385 -2.75 -37.21 -6.51
N ASP A 386 -3.10 -37.48 -5.25
CA ASP A 386 -4.48 -37.66 -4.79
C ASP A 386 -5.21 -36.34 -4.53
N LEU A 387 -4.50 -35.21 -4.52
CA LEU A 387 -5.09 -33.91 -4.34
C LEU A 387 -5.52 -33.30 -5.68
N HIS A 388 -6.81 -33.03 -5.83
CA HIS A 388 -7.36 -32.39 -7.02
C HIS A 388 -7.69 -30.93 -6.78
N LYS A 389 -8.10 -30.58 -5.56
CA LYS A 389 -8.39 -29.20 -5.15
C LYS A 389 -8.39 -29.09 -3.65
N PHE A 390 -7.89 -27.99 -3.12
CA PHE A 390 -7.95 -27.65 -1.70
C PHE A 390 -8.59 -26.29 -1.51
N THR A 391 -9.45 -26.14 -0.52
CA THR A 391 -10.17 -24.88 -0.22
C THR A 391 -10.11 -24.56 1.25
N ILE A 392 -9.74 -23.34 1.57
CA ILE A 392 -9.92 -22.71 2.89
C ILE A 392 -11.10 -21.74 2.73
N LYS A 393 -12.13 -21.92 3.56
CA LYS A 393 -13.27 -21.03 3.70
C LYS A 393 -13.09 -20.22 4.98
N LEU A 394 -13.12 -18.89 4.89
CA LEU A 394 -12.90 -17.97 6.02
C LEU A 394 -13.96 -16.88 6.09
N ALA A 395 -14.02 -16.18 7.23
CA ALA A 395 -15.01 -15.17 7.51
C ALA A 395 -16.41 -15.68 7.15
N ALA A 396 -16.77 -16.87 7.68
CA ALA A 396 -17.90 -17.61 7.22
C ALA A 396 -18.99 -17.82 8.28
N ASP A 397 -20.23 -17.81 7.80
CA ASP A 397 -21.44 -18.28 8.46
C ASP A 397 -22.35 -18.95 7.43
N ASP A 398 -23.64 -19.08 7.70
CA ASP A 398 -24.61 -19.64 6.76
C ASP A 398 -24.86 -18.75 5.51
N THR A 399 -24.53 -17.47 5.57
CA THR A 399 -24.79 -16.46 4.54
C THR A 399 -23.55 -16.02 3.81
N TYR A 400 -22.49 -15.71 4.56
CA TYR A 400 -21.26 -15.09 4.09
C TYR A 400 -20.10 -16.07 4.04
N SER A 401 -19.14 -15.81 3.18
CA SER A 401 -17.89 -16.56 3.12
C SER A 401 -16.89 -15.92 2.15
N SER A 402 -15.61 -16.14 2.42
CA SER A 402 -14.51 -15.89 1.48
C SER A 402 -13.68 -17.13 1.31
N TYR A 403 -13.02 -17.30 0.16
CA TYR A 403 -12.36 -18.55 -0.18
C TYR A 403 -10.92 -18.30 -0.64
N ILE A 404 -10.03 -19.21 -0.22
CA ILE A 404 -8.71 -19.41 -0.79
C ILE A 404 -8.70 -20.83 -1.33
N THR A 405 -8.56 -20.99 -2.66
CA THR A 405 -8.66 -22.31 -3.30
C THR A 405 -7.39 -22.59 -4.10
N TYR A 406 -6.80 -23.77 -3.94
CA TYR A 406 -5.64 -24.21 -4.69
C TYR A 406 -5.98 -25.40 -5.61
N ASP A 407 -5.67 -25.25 -6.91
CA ASP A 407 -5.77 -26.30 -7.95
C ASP A 407 -4.34 -26.74 -8.31
N PRO A 408 -3.88 -27.92 -7.83
CA PRO A 408 -2.51 -28.37 -8.05
C PRO A 408 -2.21 -28.71 -9.51
N ALA A 409 -3.20 -29.18 -10.27
CA ALA A 409 -3.02 -29.52 -11.68
C ALA A 409 -2.76 -28.30 -12.56
N LYS A 410 -3.25 -27.14 -12.15
CA LYS A 410 -3.05 -25.87 -12.83
C LYS A 410 -1.97 -24.99 -12.19
N GLU A 411 -1.52 -25.33 -10.98
CA GLU A 411 -0.69 -24.49 -10.12
C GLU A 411 -1.34 -23.10 -9.89
N ILE A 412 -2.64 -23.08 -9.62
CA ILE A 412 -3.40 -21.85 -9.42
C ILE A 412 -3.93 -21.78 -7.99
N LEU A 413 -3.60 -20.69 -7.30
CA LEU A 413 -4.28 -20.23 -6.11
C LEU A 413 -5.33 -19.19 -6.52
N ASN A 414 -6.58 -19.42 -6.19
CA ASN A 414 -7.66 -18.45 -6.37
C ASN A 414 -8.04 -17.85 -5.02
N ILE A 415 -8.22 -16.54 -4.99
CA ILE A 415 -8.86 -15.82 -3.89
C ILE A 415 -10.23 -15.32 -4.35
N ASP A 416 -11.25 -15.50 -3.53
CA ASP A 416 -12.63 -15.14 -3.87
C ASP A 416 -13.35 -14.56 -2.65
N ARG A 417 -13.86 -13.34 -2.81
CA ARG A 417 -14.67 -12.62 -1.83
C ARG A 417 -16.10 -12.33 -2.31
N SER A 418 -16.59 -13.06 -3.30
CA SER A 418 -17.91 -12.80 -3.91
C SER A 418 -19.07 -12.89 -2.92
N ARG A 419 -18.88 -13.57 -1.78
CA ARG A 419 -19.83 -13.66 -0.67
C ARG A 419 -19.39 -12.98 0.61
N SER A 420 -18.50 -12.00 0.53
CA SER A 420 -17.92 -11.29 1.69
C SER A 420 -18.75 -10.11 2.22
N GLY A 421 -20.00 -9.94 1.79
CA GLY A 421 -20.82 -8.77 2.12
C GLY A 421 -20.61 -7.57 1.21
N TYR A 422 -19.69 -7.62 0.27
CA TYR A 422 -19.50 -6.58 -0.75
C TYR A 422 -20.48 -6.82 -1.90
N LEU A 423 -21.55 -6.00 -1.99
CA LEU A 423 -22.68 -6.26 -2.85
C LEU A 423 -22.64 -5.51 -4.20
N TYR A 424 -21.48 -5.03 -4.60
CA TYR A 424 -21.30 -4.26 -5.84
C TYR A 424 -20.65 -5.09 -6.94
N ASP A 425 -20.92 -4.74 -8.21
CA ASP A 425 -20.29 -5.35 -9.38
C ASP A 425 -18.87 -4.80 -9.59
N ILE A 426 -17.95 -5.33 -8.79
CA ILE A 426 -16.52 -5.00 -8.77
C ILE A 426 -15.70 -6.29 -8.88
N LEU A 427 -14.39 -6.19 -8.81
CA LEU A 427 -13.52 -7.36 -8.78
C LEU A 427 -13.70 -8.15 -7.46
N HIS A 428 -14.15 -9.39 -7.56
CA HIS A 428 -14.38 -10.28 -6.41
C HIS A 428 -13.42 -11.45 -6.35
N SER A 429 -12.79 -11.84 -7.46
CA SER A 429 -11.95 -13.02 -7.51
C SER A 429 -10.71 -12.79 -8.35
N ARG A 430 -9.61 -13.46 -7.99
CA ARG A 430 -8.35 -13.38 -8.72
C ARG A 430 -7.58 -14.69 -8.65
N ASP A 431 -7.06 -15.12 -9.80
CA ASP A 431 -6.19 -16.27 -9.95
C ASP A 431 -4.72 -15.84 -9.87
N ILE A 432 -3.92 -16.63 -9.18
CA ILE A 432 -2.50 -16.40 -8.94
C ILE A 432 -1.76 -17.69 -9.29
N ARG A 433 -0.70 -17.61 -10.08
CA ARG A 433 0.16 -18.79 -10.33
C ARG A 433 1.03 -19.05 -9.11
N VAL A 434 0.85 -20.21 -8.50
CA VAL A 434 1.59 -20.64 -7.30
C VAL A 434 2.15 -22.04 -7.54
N LYS A 435 3.47 -22.13 -7.58
CA LYS A 435 4.17 -23.41 -7.66
C LYS A 435 4.46 -23.94 -6.26
N PRO A 436 4.31 -25.24 -6.02
CA PRO A 436 4.79 -25.85 -4.78
C PRO A 436 6.31 -25.69 -4.65
N VAL A 437 6.78 -25.54 -3.42
CA VAL A 437 8.19 -25.58 -3.06
C VAL A 437 8.42 -26.88 -2.28
N ASP A 438 9.32 -27.72 -2.76
CA ASP A 438 9.60 -29.05 -2.17
C ASP A 438 8.32 -29.91 -1.94
N GLY A 439 7.35 -29.79 -2.86
CA GLY A 439 6.08 -30.53 -2.80
C GLY A 439 5.04 -29.94 -1.84
N GLU A 440 5.25 -28.73 -1.34
CA GLU A 440 4.35 -28.06 -0.39
C GLU A 440 3.98 -26.66 -0.88
N VAL A 441 2.76 -26.22 -0.55
CA VAL A 441 2.33 -24.82 -0.62
C VAL A 441 2.09 -24.32 0.80
N THR A 442 2.85 -23.32 1.21
CA THR A 442 2.71 -22.66 2.51
C THR A 442 1.96 -21.34 2.36
N LEU A 443 0.91 -21.14 3.16
CA LEU A 443 0.10 -19.94 3.22
C LEU A 443 0.12 -19.37 4.65
N ARG A 444 0.80 -18.25 4.87
CA ARG A 444 0.61 -17.47 6.10
C ARG A 444 -0.48 -16.47 5.86
N ILE A 445 -1.53 -16.51 6.64
CA ILE A 445 -2.75 -15.71 6.51
C ILE A 445 -2.86 -14.81 7.72
N LEU A 446 -2.71 -13.49 7.49
CA LEU A 446 -3.09 -12.48 8.47
C LEU A 446 -4.51 -12.04 8.18
N MET A 447 -5.36 -12.15 9.17
CA MET A 447 -6.75 -11.74 9.08
C MET A 447 -7.06 -10.71 10.16
N ASP A 448 -7.70 -9.63 9.77
CA ASP A 448 -8.30 -8.65 10.65
C ASP A 448 -9.80 -8.52 10.34
N LYS A 449 -10.51 -7.75 11.09
CA LYS A 449 -11.97 -7.60 10.98
C LYS A 449 -12.47 -7.39 9.54
N PHE A 450 -11.70 -6.66 8.73
CA PHE A 450 -12.12 -6.24 7.38
C PHE A 450 -11.13 -6.58 6.27
N SER A 451 -10.18 -7.48 6.53
CA SER A 451 -9.14 -7.81 5.55
C SER A 451 -8.52 -9.19 5.73
N VAL A 452 -7.93 -9.66 4.64
CA VAL A 452 -7.09 -10.86 4.59
C VAL A 452 -5.84 -10.53 3.78
N GLU A 453 -4.66 -10.76 4.37
CA GLU A 453 -3.38 -10.72 3.70
C GLU A 453 -2.75 -12.11 3.69
N ILE A 454 -2.35 -12.60 2.53
CA ILE A 454 -1.81 -13.94 2.34
C ILE A 454 -0.35 -13.82 1.88
N PHE A 455 0.55 -14.42 2.65
CA PHE A 455 1.97 -14.52 2.32
C PHE A 455 2.24 -15.96 1.87
N ILE A 456 2.55 -16.14 0.60
CA ILE A 456 2.61 -17.43 -0.07
C ILE A 456 4.07 -17.87 -0.19
N ASN A 457 4.37 -19.13 0.17
CA ASN A 457 5.70 -19.74 0.08
C ASN A 457 6.78 -18.80 0.66
N ASP A 458 6.70 -18.59 1.97
CA ASP A 458 7.60 -17.69 2.71
C ASP A 458 7.62 -16.23 2.20
N GLY A 459 6.47 -15.75 1.69
CA GLY A 459 6.31 -14.37 1.23
C GLY A 459 6.95 -14.08 -0.14
N SER A 460 7.31 -15.10 -0.90
CA SER A 460 7.79 -14.95 -2.28
C SER A 460 6.71 -14.41 -3.24
N GLN A 461 5.46 -14.47 -2.83
CA GLN A 461 4.28 -13.85 -3.42
C GLN A 461 3.33 -13.44 -2.31
N THR A 462 2.52 -12.41 -2.56
CA THR A 462 1.48 -11.96 -1.62
C THR A 462 0.17 -11.72 -2.35
N ALA A 463 -0.93 -11.79 -1.58
CA ALA A 463 -2.26 -11.45 -2.06
C ALA A 463 -3.07 -10.78 -0.97
N THR A 464 -3.68 -9.65 -1.29
CA THR A 464 -4.39 -8.79 -0.36
C THR A 464 -5.83 -8.58 -0.79
N MET A 465 -6.78 -8.68 0.13
CA MET A 465 -8.19 -8.40 -0.13
C MET A 465 -8.91 -7.81 1.09
N VAL A 466 -9.84 -6.88 0.83
CA VAL A 466 -10.74 -6.30 1.84
C VAL A 466 -12.04 -7.09 1.88
N LEU A 467 -12.60 -7.24 3.07
CA LEU A 467 -13.86 -7.91 3.36
C LEU A 467 -14.83 -6.94 4.05
N PHE A 468 -16.13 -7.13 3.84
CA PHE A 468 -17.20 -6.42 4.58
C PHE A 468 -18.16 -7.41 5.26
N THR A 469 -17.67 -8.60 5.54
CA THR A 469 -18.40 -9.65 6.25
C THR A 469 -18.71 -9.24 7.69
N PRO A 470 -19.93 -9.45 8.21
CA PRO A 470 -20.24 -9.25 9.61
C PRO A 470 -19.27 -9.99 10.55
N GLN A 471 -18.98 -9.41 11.71
CA GLN A 471 -17.91 -9.90 12.59
C GLN A 471 -18.22 -11.26 13.25
N ASP A 472 -19.48 -11.61 13.37
CA ASP A 472 -19.98 -12.91 13.87
C ASP A 472 -19.85 -14.06 12.85
N ALA A 473 -19.60 -13.75 11.58
CA ALA A 473 -19.19 -14.73 10.58
C ALA A 473 -17.70 -15.05 10.73
N ASP A 474 -17.36 -15.86 11.72
CA ASP A 474 -15.99 -16.13 12.17
C ASP A 474 -15.49 -17.55 11.92
N GLN A 475 -16.31 -18.39 11.29
CA GLN A 475 -15.95 -19.79 11.00
C GLN A 475 -14.83 -19.87 9.96
N ILE A 476 -13.97 -20.88 10.16
CA ILE A 476 -12.94 -21.30 9.23
C ILE A 476 -13.07 -22.79 9.01
N THR A 477 -13.20 -23.24 7.75
CA THR A 477 -13.27 -24.66 7.37
C THR A 477 -12.30 -24.96 6.24
N PHE A 478 -11.95 -26.24 6.12
CA PHE A 478 -11.05 -26.77 5.11
C PHE A 478 -11.79 -27.86 4.33
N ALA A 479 -11.61 -27.89 3.01
CA ALA A 479 -12.21 -28.89 2.15
C ALA A 479 -11.24 -29.35 1.07
N ALA A 480 -11.38 -30.59 0.60
CA ALA A 480 -10.61 -31.10 -0.51
C ALA A 480 -11.50 -31.87 -1.50
N GLU A 481 -11.17 -31.76 -2.78
CA GLU A 481 -11.53 -32.72 -3.81
C GLU A 481 -10.36 -33.70 -3.93
N GLY A 482 -10.62 -34.99 -3.71
CA GLY A 482 -9.56 -35.97 -3.47
C GLY A 482 -9.14 -35.98 -1.99
N LYS A 483 -7.85 -35.93 -1.73
CA LYS A 483 -7.28 -36.01 -0.38
C LYS A 483 -6.21 -34.94 -0.18
N ALA A 484 -6.39 -34.06 0.79
CA ALA A 484 -5.36 -33.13 1.26
C ALA A 484 -4.74 -33.60 2.58
N GLU A 485 -3.46 -33.33 2.78
CA GLU A 485 -2.79 -33.40 4.07
C GLU A 485 -2.29 -32.02 4.43
N ILE A 486 -2.73 -31.48 5.58
CA ILE A 486 -2.40 -30.13 6.03
C ILE A 486 -1.82 -30.11 7.43
N SER A 487 -0.95 -29.13 7.69
CA SER A 487 -0.55 -28.73 9.04
C SER A 487 -0.86 -27.26 9.25
N ILE A 488 -1.30 -26.91 10.46
CA ILE A 488 -1.76 -25.55 10.78
C ILE A 488 -1.15 -25.11 12.11
N ASP A 489 -0.61 -23.88 12.10
CA ASP A 489 -0.28 -23.11 13.29
C ASP A 489 -1.12 -21.84 13.28
N LYS A 490 -1.92 -21.60 14.33
CA LYS A 490 -2.81 -20.45 14.41
C LYS A 490 -2.69 -19.76 15.75
N TYR A 491 -2.59 -18.43 15.71
CA TYR A 491 -2.64 -17.56 16.88
C TYR A 491 -3.81 -16.57 16.73
N ASN A 492 -4.57 -16.36 17.79
CA ASN A 492 -5.37 -15.13 17.88
C ASN A 492 -4.42 -13.98 18.16
N LEU A 493 -4.67 -12.83 17.51
CA LEU A 493 -3.91 -11.60 17.79
C LEU A 493 -4.69 -10.75 18.80
N VAL A 494 -3.99 -10.24 19.81
CA VAL A 494 -4.55 -9.46 20.92
C VAL A 494 -3.86 -8.11 21.00
N PHE A 495 -4.58 -7.02 20.65
CA PHE A 495 -4.11 -5.63 20.63
C PHE A 495 -4.73 -4.81 21.75
#